data_46f110cd7d300375eb430e97c1a6b565
#
_entry.id   46f110cd7d300375eb430e97c1a6b565
#
_cell.length_a   1.000
_cell.length_b   1.000
_cell.length_c   1.000
_cell.angle_alpha   90.00
_cell.angle_beta   90.00
_cell.angle_gamma   90.00
#
_symmetry.space_group_name_H-M   'P 1'
#
loop_
_entity.id
_entity.type
_entity.pdbx_description
1 polymer ?
#
loop_
_entity_poly.entity_id
_entity_poly.type
_entity_poly.pdbx_seq_one_letter_code
_entity_poly.pdbx_strand_id
1 'polypeptide(L)'
;MNEFEYVIKDKNGIHARPAGIVAKMAQSYPCEITVECKGKTASLKRLLAVMGMGIKAGDRIRVYADGDTDISALRDFFMQNL
;
A
#
# COMPACT_ATOMS: atom_id res chain seq x y z
N MET A 1 2.38 -14.89 -2.02
CA MET A 1 1.07 -14.23 -1.83
C MET A 1 0.93 -13.08 -2.78
N ASN A 2 -0.27 -12.89 -3.29
CA ASN A 2 -0.53 -11.75 -4.17
C ASN A 2 -1.51 -10.75 -3.55
N GLU A 3 -1.80 -10.89 -2.26
CA GLU A 3 -2.75 -10.05 -1.57
C GLU A 3 -2.47 -10.11 -0.07
N PHE A 4 -2.66 -8.99 0.64
CA PHE A 4 -2.61 -8.98 2.09
C PHE A 4 -3.49 -7.85 2.63
N GLU A 5 -3.88 -7.99 3.90
CA GLU A 5 -4.54 -6.94 4.65
C GLU A 5 -3.62 -6.47 5.77
N TYR A 6 -3.75 -5.21 6.13
CA TYR A 6 -2.92 -4.65 7.18
C TYR A 6 -3.64 -3.49 7.86
N VAL A 7 -3.47 -3.36 9.17
CA VAL A 7 -4.01 -2.22 9.93
C VAL A 7 -2.85 -1.25 10.17
N ILE A 8 -3.00 -0.02 9.68
CA ILE A 8 -1.96 1.00 9.81
C ILE A 8 -1.75 1.35 11.28
N LYS A 9 -0.51 1.32 11.74
CA LYS A 9 -0.14 1.59 13.12
C LYS A 9 0.57 2.91 13.31
N ASP A 10 1.20 3.44 12.25
CA ASP A 10 1.91 4.71 12.33
C ASP A 10 0.91 5.83 12.61
N LYS A 11 1.18 6.63 13.63
CA LYS A 11 0.29 7.72 14.06
C LYS A 11 0.06 8.74 12.95
N ASN A 12 0.96 8.83 11.99
CA ASN A 12 0.84 9.73 10.85
C ASN A 12 0.12 9.10 9.65
N GLY A 13 -0.35 7.85 9.80
CA GLY A 13 -0.97 7.12 8.71
C GLY A 13 0.02 6.86 7.58
N ILE A 14 -0.48 6.87 6.35
CA ILE A 14 0.39 6.78 5.18
C ILE A 14 0.77 8.20 4.78
N HIS A 15 2.01 8.59 5.08
CA HIS A 15 2.51 9.94 4.80
C HIS A 15 3.64 9.89 3.76
N ALA A 16 4.11 11.07 3.35
CA ALA A 16 4.91 11.24 2.12
C ALA A 16 6.12 10.32 2.01
N ARG A 17 6.95 10.23 3.06
CA ARG A 17 8.19 9.47 2.97
C ARG A 17 7.95 7.96 2.76
N PRO A 18 7.21 7.27 3.63
CA PRO A 18 6.97 5.84 3.40
C PRO A 18 6.11 5.60 2.16
N ALA A 19 5.15 6.49 1.85
CA ALA A 19 4.33 6.35 0.64
C ALA A 19 5.20 6.41 -0.62
N GLY A 20 6.20 7.29 -0.64
CA GLY A 20 7.14 7.38 -1.76
C GLY A 20 7.95 6.11 -1.95
N ILE A 21 8.42 5.52 -0.85
CA ILE A 21 9.17 4.28 -0.91
C ILE A 21 8.28 3.13 -1.41
N VAL A 22 7.05 3.04 -0.87
CA VAL A 22 6.09 2.01 -1.28
C VAL A 22 5.75 2.15 -2.76
N ALA A 23 5.52 3.37 -3.24
CA ALA A 23 5.21 3.60 -4.65
C ALA A 23 6.36 3.12 -5.54
N LYS A 24 7.59 3.42 -5.14
CA LYS A 24 8.76 2.98 -5.90
C LYS A 24 8.90 1.47 -5.90
N MET A 25 8.68 0.83 -4.75
CA MET A 25 8.69 -0.63 -4.67
C MET A 25 7.60 -1.22 -5.58
N ALA A 26 6.39 -0.67 -5.52
CA ALA A 26 5.29 -1.16 -6.33
C ALA A 26 5.56 -1.04 -7.82
N GLN A 27 6.26 0.01 -8.23
CA GLN A 27 6.62 0.24 -9.64
C GLN A 27 7.54 -0.83 -10.20
N SER A 28 8.25 -1.56 -9.34
CA SER A 28 9.14 -2.64 -9.80
C SER A 28 8.37 -3.91 -10.21
N TYR A 29 7.10 -4.00 -9.87
CA TYR A 29 6.29 -5.17 -10.23
C TYR A 29 5.72 -5.00 -11.64
N PRO A 30 5.58 -6.10 -12.41
CA PRO A 30 5.12 -6.02 -13.81
C PRO A 30 3.61 -5.80 -13.93
N CYS A 31 2.85 -5.98 -12.86
CA CYS A 31 1.39 -5.86 -12.89
C CYS A 31 0.94 -4.68 -12.03
N GLU A 32 -0.36 -4.35 -12.12
CA GLU A 32 -0.94 -3.32 -11.27
C GLU A 32 -1.01 -3.82 -9.82
N ILE A 33 -0.71 -2.92 -8.90
CA ILE A 33 -0.85 -3.16 -7.46
C ILE A 33 -1.86 -2.15 -6.94
N THR A 34 -2.94 -2.65 -6.34
CA THR A 34 -4.03 -1.80 -5.85
C THR A 34 -4.06 -1.78 -4.34
N VAL A 35 -4.29 -0.60 -3.77
CA VAL A 35 -4.60 -0.46 -2.35
C VAL A 35 -6.05 -0.05 -2.21
N GLU A 36 -6.76 -0.71 -1.29
CA GLU A 36 -8.16 -0.44 -1.01
C GLU A 36 -8.32 -0.07 0.46
N CYS A 37 -9.11 0.97 0.73
CA CYS A 37 -9.43 1.40 2.09
C CYS A 37 -10.79 2.06 2.07
N LYS A 38 -11.69 1.59 2.94
CA LYS A 38 -13.04 2.18 3.11
C LYS A 38 -13.80 2.31 1.80
N GLY A 39 -13.69 1.29 0.94
CA GLY A 39 -14.39 1.27 -0.34
C GLY A 39 -13.75 2.09 -1.45
N LYS A 40 -12.64 2.75 -1.18
CA LYS A 40 -11.89 3.51 -2.18
C LYS A 40 -10.66 2.72 -2.61
N THR A 41 -10.25 2.86 -3.86
CA THR A 41 -9.06 2.19 -4.38
C THR A 41 -8.14 3.18 -5.06
N ALA A 42 -6.85 2.83 -5.08
CA ALA A 42 -5.85 3.60 -5.82
C ALA A 42 -4.73 2.65 -6.25
N SER A 43 -3.99 3.06 -7.27
CA SER A 43 -2.78 2.34 -7.65
C SER A 43 -1.69 2.62 -6.63
N LEU A 44 -1.11 1.56 -6.07
CA LEU A 44 -0.02 1.71 -5.11
C LEU A 44 1.23 2.29 -5.77
N LYS A 45 1.31 2.24 -7.10
CA LYS A 45 2.43 2.81 -7.87
C LYS A 45 2.39 4.34 -7.96
N ARG A 46 1.28 4.96 -7.54
CA ARG A 46 1.06 6.40 -7.70
C ARG A 46 1.03 7.08 -6.34
N LEU A 47 2.12 7.75 -5.98
CA LEU A 47 2.29 8.40 -4.69
C LEU A 47 1.12 9.32 -4.33
N LEU A 48 0.77 10.24 -5.23
CA LEU A 48 -0.25 11.23 -4.93
C LEU A 48 -1.64 10.61 -4.79
N ALA A 49 -1.92 9.56 -5.57
CA ALA A 49 -3.19 8.85 -5.47
C ALA A 49 -3.32 8.17 -4.10
N VAL A 50 -2.25 7.55 -3.62
CA VAL A 50 -2.24 6.89 -2.31
C VAL A 50 -2.41 7.92 -1.19
N MET A 51 -1.68 9.03 -1.26
CA MET A 51 -1.80 10.09 -0.25
C MET A 51 -3.18 10.71 -0.26
N GLY A 52 -3.81 10.82 -1.43
CA GLY A 52 -5.15 11.36 -1.56
C GLY A 52 -6.23 10.52 -0.91
N MET A 53 -5.94 9.27 -0.57
CA MET A 53 -6.90 8.41 0.12
C MET A 53 -7.12 8.80 1.59
N GLY A 54 -6.18 9.54 2.18
CA GLY A 54 -6.30 9.96 3.58
C GLY A 54 -6.25 8.81 4.57
N ILE A 55 -5.45 7.80 4.29
CA ILE A 55 -5.33 6.62 5.16
C ILE A 55 -4.65 7.00 6.48
N LYS A 56 -5.26 6.66 7.60
CA LYS A 56 -4.84 7.06 8.94
C LYS A 56 -4.54 5.87 9.81
N ALA A 57 -3.87 6.12 10.95
CA ALA A 57 -3.66 5.11 11.96
C ALA A 57 -4.98 4.45 12.34
N GLY A 58 -4.97 3.14 12.45
CA GLY A 58 -6.17 2.35 12.74
C GLY A 58 -6.97 1.93 11.52
N ASP A 59 -6.71 2.50 10.37
CA ASP A 59 -7.41 2.10 9.15
C ASP A 59 -6.90 0.74 8.67
N ARG A 60 -7.84 -0.11 8.24
CA ARG A 60 -7.51 -1.39 7.61
C ARG A 60 -7.42 -1.19 6.12
N ILE A 61 -6.33 -1.62 5.54
CA ILE A 61 -6.12 -1.59 4.10
C ILE A 61 -6.01 -2.99 3.55
N ARG A 62 -6.32 -3.12 2.27
CA ARG A 62 -6.09 -4.34 1.52
C ARG A 62 -5.24 -3.98 0.31
N VAL A 63 -4.14 -4.72 0.12
CA VAL A 63 -3.23 -4.52 -1.01
C VAL A 63 -3.23 -5.80 -1.83
N TYR A 64 -3.42 -5.67 -3.14
CA TYR A 64 -3.45 -6.85 -4.01
C TYR A 64 -2.84 -6.57 -5.36
N ALA A 65 -2.19 -7.59 -5.89
CA ALA A 65 -1.61 -7.58 -7.23
C ALA A 65 -2.63 -8.14 -8.21
N ASP A 66 -2.63 -7.59 -9.42
CA ASP A 66 -3.44 -8.13 -10.52
C ASP A 66 -2.67 -9.30 -11.12
N GLY A 67 -2.97 -10.51 -10.66
CA GLY A 67 -2.30 -11.73 -11.10
C GLY A 67 -1.52 -12.41 -9.96
N ASP A 68 -0.66 -13.34 -10.32
CA ASP A 68 0.03 -14.22 -9.36
C ASP A 68 1.38 -13.69 -8.87
N THR A 69 1.57 -12.39 -8.93
CA THR A 69 2.83 -11.78 -8.47
C THR A 69 2.92 -11.81 -6.95
N ASP A 70 4.06 -12.24 -6.43
CA ASP A 70 4.31 -12.26 -4.99
C ASP A 70 4.65 -10.86 -4.50
N ILE A 71 3.84 -10.33 -3.58
CA ILE A 71 4.03 -8.99 -3.00
C ILE A 71 4.39 -9.05 -1.51
N SER A 72 4.99 -10.14 -1.07
CA SER A 72 5.38 -10.29 0.34
C SER A 72 6.32 -9.19 0.81
N ALA A 73 7.20 -8.70 -0.08
CA ALA A 73 8.12 -7.61 0.27
C ALA A 73 7.37 -6.32 0.61
N LEU A 74 6.26 -6.05 -0.09
CA LEU A 74 5.41 -4.90 0.23
C LEU A 74 4.79 -5.06 1.61
N ARG A 75 4.25 -6.25 1.91
CA ARG A 75 3.69 -6.52 3.23
C ARG A 75 4.73 -6.29 4.32
N ASP A 76 5.94 -6.81 4.12
CA ASP A 76 7.01 -6.68 5.11
C ASP A 76 7.35 -5.20 5.35
N PHE A 77 7.39 -4.41 4.28
CA PHE A 77 7.65 -2.98 4.41
C PHE A 77 6.55 -2.29 5.24
N PHE A 78 5.29 -2.59 4.97
CA PHE A 78 4.17 -2.03 5.76
C PHE A 78 4.32 -2.41 7.23
N MET A 79 4.61 -3.69 7.51
CA MET A 79 4.73 -4.17 8.88
C MET A 79 5.86 -3.50 9.64
N GLN A 80 6.95 -3.15 8.96
CA GLN A 80 8.13 -2.55 9.59
C GLN A 80 8.05 -1.03 9.68
N ASN A 81 7.26 -0.38 8.85
CA ASN A 81 7.31 1.08 8.70
C ASN A 81 5.98 1.80 8.87
N LEU A 82 4.89 1.10 8.80
CA LEU A 82 3.57 1.70 8.85
C LEU A 82 2.62 0.97 9.79
#